data_3d1a8069dfc228aad368da19b7d9e747
#
_entry.id   3d1a8069dfc228aad368da19b7d9e747
#
_cell.length_a   1.000
_cell.length_b   1.000
_cell.length_c   1.000
_cell.angle_alpha   90.00
_cell.angle_beta   90.00
_cell.angle_gamma   90.00
#
_symmetry.space_group_name_H-M   'P 1'
#
loop_
_entity.id
_entity.type
_entity.pdbx_description
1 polymer ?
#
loop_
_entity_poly.entity_id
_entity_poly.type
_entity_poly.pdbx_seq_one_letter_code
_entity_poly.pdbx_strand_id
1 'polypeptide(L)'
;GRLSSDMPAYSRAHSSSGTSDDLSSSRMFSPTSVPVSCATRLADEDAGDARSPTYSPDITAPAAHAAFTPLARAIVIRITPMVAASIIWSWIYDPNSGFFNYLLSLFGLPGLNWTGSKDTAMLSVIIVTVWKSMGYTMVFYLEAIRKVPASLHDAAVMDGAGGFQKFWYVTLPMIAPTTFFLLIINTISTMQAYDQIQVLTSGGPAGATRTLLYYYYTEAFGSFNTGKASAVAMILVAITVLLSILESAVSRTSIAENKNA
;
A
#
# COMPACT_ATOMS: atom_id res chain seq x y z
N GLY A 1 -14.40 -58.32 21.89
CA GLY A 1 -15.82 -58.19 21.56
C GLY A 1 -15.96 -57.38 20.31
N ARG A 2 -16.25 -58.07 19.31
CA ARG A 2 -16.89 -57.86 18.02
C ARG A 2 -17.96 -56.75 18.05
N LEU A 3 -18.02 -56.01 16.98
CA LEU A 3 -19.15 -55.64 16.08
C LEU A 3 -18.70 -54.39 15.33
N SER A 4 -18.36 -54.43 14.08
CA SER A 4 -19.02 -54.78 12.83
C SER A 4 -20.12 -53.77 12.45
N SER A 5 -19.80 -53.07 11.32
CA SER A 5 -20.71 -52.71 10.22
C SER A 5 -21.91 -51.81 10.54
N ASP A 6 -21.93 -50.65 9.90
CA ASP A 6 -22.99 -50.30 8.94
C ASP A 6 -22.68 -48.98 8.23
N MET A 7 -22.28 -49.11 6.96
CA MET A 7 -22.45 -48.12 5.93
C MET A 7 -23.74 -48.40 5.20
N PRO A 8 -24.55 -47.45 4.81
CA PRO A 8 -25.44 -47.61 3.67
C PRO A 8 -24.84 -46.91 2.44
N ALA A 9 -24.56 -47.76 1.47
CA ALA A 9 -24.39 -47.45 0.08
C ALA A 9 -25.67 -46.81 -0.49
N TYR A 10 -25.53 -45.70 -1.22
CA TYR A 10 -26.55 -45.25 -2.15
C TYR A 10 -26.03 -45.43 -3.59
N SER A 11 -26.54 -46.49 -4.18
CA SER A 11 -26.25 -46.91 -5.55
C SER A 11 -27.47 -46.65 -6.45
N ARG A 12 -27.16 -46.06 -7.60
CA ARG A 12 -27.73 -46.34 -8.93
C ARG A 12 -29.18 -45.98 -9.27
N ALA A 13 -29.22 -45.33 -10.39
CA ALA A 13 -29.98 -45.55 -11.65
C ALA A 13 -31.07 -44.49 -11.92
N HIS A 14 -30.92 -43.78 -13.01
CA HIS A 14 -31.71 -44.15 -14.23
C HIS A 14 -31.15 -43.39 -15.44
N SER A 15 -30.77 -44.21 -16.43
CA SER A 15 -30.67 -43.83 -17.83
C SER A 15 -32.06 -43.79 -18.44
N SER A 16 -32.42 -42.78 -19.19
CA SER A 16 -33.31 -42.87 -20.34
C SER A 16 -33.09 -41.70 -21.30
N SER A 17 -32.54 -42.02 -22.42
CA SER A 17 -32.77 -41.62 -23.81
C SER A 17 -33.96 -40.68 -24.07
N GLY A 18 -33.73 -39.68 -24.89
CA GLY A 18 -34.80 -39.05 -25.66
C GLY A 18 -34.47 -37.69 -26.25
N THR A 19 -34.15 -37.72 -27.55
CA THR A 19 -34.48 -36.77 -28.62
C THR A 19 -33.93 -35.34 -28.57
N SER A 20 -33.08 -35.15 -29.58
CA SER A 20 -32.86 -33.93 -30.36
C SER A 20 -34.10 -33.04 -30.49
N ASP A 21 -33.89 -31.73 -30.31
CA ASP A 21 -34.16 -30.72 -31.33
C ASP A 21 -33.99 -29.31 -30.76
N ASP A 22 -33.23 -28.53 -31.55
CA ASP A 22 -33.35 -27.09 -31.78
C ASP A 22 -33.31 -26.09 -30.62
N LEU A 23 -32.33 -25.29 -30.67
CA LEU A 23 -32.33 -23.86 -31.00
C LEU A 23 -31.02 -23.16 -30.55
N SER A 24 -30.19 -23.02 -31.55
CA SER A 24 -29.18 -21.94 -31.66
C SER A 24 -29.66 -20.61 -31.09
N SER A 25 -29.00 -20.12 -30.06
CA SER A 25 -28.70 -18.68 -29.88
C SER A 25 -27.70 -18.43 -28.75
N SER A 26 -26.49 -18.89 -28.91
CA SER A 26 -25.32 -18.32 -28.22
C SER A 26 -25.05 -16.96 -28.82
N ARG A 27 -25.63 -15.91 -28.26
CA ARG A 27 -25.16 -14.56 -28.51
C ARG A 27 -23.80 -14.41 -27.86
N MET A 28 -22.79 -14.71 -28.65
CA MET A 28 -21.43 -14.33 -28.48
C MET A 28 -21.37 -12.78 -28.43
N PHE A 29 -20.99 -12.22 -27.31
CA PHE A 29 -20.68 -10.80 -27.17
C PHE A 29 -19.39 -10.54 -27.95
N SER A 30 -19.54 -10.11 -29.20
CA SER A 30 -18.44 -9.58 -30.01
C SER A 30 -18.09 -8.19 -29.48
N PRO A 31 -16.80 -7.86 -29.24
CA PRO A 31 -16.42 -6.50 -28.97
C PRO A 31 -16.67 -5.65 -30.21
N THR A 32 -17.46 -4.60 -30.04
CA THR A 32 -17.81 -3.59 -31.01
C THR A 32 -16.58 -3.08 -31.75
N SER A 33 -16.51 -3.44 -33.03
CA SER A 33 -15.66 -2.84 -34.02
C SER A 33 -16.00 -1.34 -34.13
N VAL A 34 -15.07 -0.47 -33.75
CA VAL A 34 -15.11 0.94 -34.05
C VAL A 34 -15.05 1.09 -35.57
N PRO A 35 -15.97 1.81 -36.22
CA PRO A 35 -15.95 1.93 -37.67
C PRO A 35 -14.72 2.75 -38.11
N VAL A 36 -13.88 2.12 -38.89
CA VAL A 36 -12.66 2.67 -39.52
C VAL A 36 -12.95 3.87 -40.45
N SER A 37 -14.21 4.20 -40.66
CA SER A 37 -14.65 5.27 -41.58
C SER A 37 -14.48 6.70 -41.05
N CYS A 38 -14.08 6.88 -39.76
CA CYS A 38 -13.84 8.23 -39.22
C CYS A 38 -12.35 8.65 -39.29
N ALA A 39 -11.44 7.70 -39.49
CA ALA A 39 -10.01 7.99 -39.59
C ALA A 39 -9.54 8.37 -40.97
N THR A 40 -10.31 8.08 -42.03
CA THR A 40 -9.93 8.38 -43.42
C THR A 40 -10.40 9.75 -43.92
N ARG A 41 -11.25 10.46 -43.13
CA ARG A 41 -11.78 11.77 -43.57
C ARG A 41 -11.00 12.96 -42.97
N LEU A 42 -10.04 12.74 -42.08
CA LEU A 42 -9.16 13.77 -41.53
C LEU A 42 -7.74 13.74 -42.18
N ALA A 43 -7.49 12.81 -43.08
CA ALA A 43 -6.18 12.66 -43.72
C ALA A 43 -6.06 13.36 -45.10
N ASP A 44 -7.16 13.96 -45.59
CA ASP A 44 -7.19 14.48 -46.98
C ASP A 44 -7.32 16.02 -47.10
N GLU A 45 -7.25 16.74 -45.96
CA GLU A 45 -7.46 18.21 -45.96
C GLU A 45 -6.23 19.02 -45.51
N ASP A 46 -5.06 18.41 -45.31
CA ASP A 46 -3.81 19.11 -44.96
C ASP A 46 -2.60 18.64 -45.81
N ALA A 47 -2.80 18.51 -47.12
CA ALA A 47 -1.69 18.31 -48.07
C ALA A 47 -1.16 19.65 -48.60
N GLY A 48 -0.81 20.56 -47.71
CA GLY A 48 -0.26 21.85 -48.08
C GLY A 48 0.48 22.52 -46.93
N ASP A 49 1.61 22.06 -46.65
CA ASP A 49 2.86 22.65 -46.13
C ASP A 49 3.58 21.64 -45.21
N ALA A 50 4.23 20.68 -45.83
CA ALA A 50 5.02 19.66 -45.18
C ALA A 50 6.37 20.22 -44.73
N ARG A 51 6.43 20.88 -43.60
CA ARG A 51 7.59 20.79 -42.69
C ARG A 51 7.14 20.11 -41.43
N SER A 52 7.08 18.77 -41.46
CA SER A 52 6.99 17.95 -40.24
C SER A 52 8.10 18.40 -39.30
N PRO A 53 7.77 18.85 -38.06
CA PRO A 53 8.78 18.92 -37.03
C PRO A 53 9.27 17.49 -36.85
N THR A 54 10.50 17.24 -37.27
CA THR A 54 11.22 16.01 -36.91
C THR A 54 11.23 15.96 -35.38
N TYR A 55 10.28 15.22 -34.82
CA TYR A 55 10.34 14.77 -33.43
C TYR A 55 11.54 13.82 -33.36
N SER A 56 12.72 14.37 -33.12
CA SER A 56 13.81 13.57 -32.60
C SER A 56 13.47 13.33 -31.12
N PRO A 57 13.20 12.09 -30.72
CA PRO A 57 13.17 11.80 -29.30
C PRO A 57 14.61 12.01 -28.81
N ASP A 58 14.83 13.14 -28.17
CA ASP A 58 16.07 13.41 -27.46
C ASP A 58 16.11 12.46 -26.25
N ILE A 59 16.57 11.23 -26.54
CA ILE A 59 16.69 10.12 -25.57
C ILE A 59 17.82 10.42 -24.55
N THR A 60 18.41 11.59 -24.63
CA THR A 60 19.55 12.03 -23.81
C THR A 60 19.18 13.00 -22.69
N ALA A 61 17.96 12.93 -22.18
CA ALA A 61 17.65 13.67 -20.95
C ALA A 61 17.96 12.80 -19.71
N PRO A 62 19.20 12.81 -19.18
CA PRO A 62 19.54 12.04 -17.98
C PRO A 62 18.72 12.45 -16.76
N ALA A 63 18.18 13.68 -16.77
CA ALA A 63 17.34 14.21 -15.72
C ALA A 63 15.95 13.51 -15.61
N ALA A 64 15.36 13.13 -16.75
CA ALA A 64 14.06 12.44 -16.75
C ALA A 64 14.18 11.01 -16.22
N HIS A 65 15.27 10.31 -16.57
CA HIS A 65 15.55 8.98 -16.02
C HIS A 65 15.88 9.01 -14.53
N ALA A 66 16.62 10.01 -14.07
CA ALA A 66 16.97 10.16 -12.66
C ALA A 66 15.74 10.44 -11.78
N ALA A 67 14.74 11.17 -12.28
CA ALA A 67 13.48 11.41 -11.57
C ALA A 67 12.52 10.21 -11.61
N PHE A 68 12.58 9.39 -12.66
CA PHE A 68 11.68 8.24 -12.82
C PHE A 68 12.06 7.06 -11.93
N THR A 69 13.34 6.87 -11.64
CA THR A 69 13.83 5.74 -10.82
C THR A 69 13.30 5.71 -9.38
N PRO A 70 13.29 6.83 -8.61
CA PRO A 70 12.75 6.80 -7.25
C PRO A 70 11.23 6.60 -7.24
N LEU A 71 10.51 7.21 -8.20
CA LEU A 71 9.08 7.04 -8.36
C LEU A 71 8.72 5.59 -8.71
N ALA A 72 9.43 4.99 -9.66
CA ALA A 72 9.22 3.59 -10.04
C ALA A 72 9.45 2.64 -8.86
N ARG A 73 10.51 2.87 -8.07
CA ARG A 73 10.78 2.09 -6.85
C ARG A 73 9.68 2.23 -5.80
N ALA A 74 9.21 3.45 -5.59
CA ALA A 74 8.09 3.70 -4.66
C ALA A 74 6.80 3.01 -5.11
N ILE A 75 6.51 3.01 -6.40
CA ILE A 75 5.35 2.32 -7.00
C ILE A 75 5.49 0.80 -6.83
N VAL A 76 6.66 0.21 -7.09
CA VAL A 76 6.89 -1.23 -6.91
C VAL A 76 6.66 -1.64 -5.45
N ILE A 77 7.19 -0.89 -4.49
CA ILE A 77 6.97 -1.16 -3.06
C ILE A 77 5.47 -1.12 -2.72
N ARG A 78 4.71 -0.20 -3.33
CA ARG A 78 3.27 -0.10 -3.08
C ARG A 78 2.46 -1.25 -3.67
N ILE A 79 2.80 -1.69 -4.87
CA ILE A 79 2.08 -2.76 -5.59
C ILE A 79 2.31 -4.12 -4.94
N THR A 80 3.48 -4.34 -4.30
CA THR A 80 3.78 -5.62 -3.65
C THR A 80 2.78 -5.90 -2.52
N PRO A 81 2.09 -7.06 -2.50
CA PRO A 81 1.20 -7.43 -1.40
C PRO A 81 1.95 -7.47 -0.07
N MET A 82 1.30 -7.07 1.04
CA MET A 82 1.94 -7.04 2.36
C MET A 82 2.41 -8.43 2.81
N VAL A 83 1.63 -9.46 2.50
CA VAL A 83 1.97 -10.86 2.79
C VAL A 83 3.29 -11.26 2.11
N ALA A 84 3.43 -10.98 0.80
CA ALA A 84 4.64 -11.31 0.05
C ALA A 84 5.86 -10.54 0.59
N ALA A 85 5.71 -9.26 0.90
CA ALA A 85 6.76 -8.47 1.53
C ALA A 85 7.16 -9.09 2.88
N SER A 86 6.20 -9.46 3.71
CA SER A 86 6.46 -10.05 5.03
C SER A 86 7.19 -11.39 4.95
N ILE A 87 6.92 -12.21 3.92
CA ILE A 87 7.65 -13.46 3.68
C ILE A 87 9.13 -13.17 3.36
N ILE A 88 9.39 -12.18 2.51
CA ILE A 88 10.79 -11.78 2.20
C ILE A 88 11.49 -11.26 3.45
N TRP A 89 10.80 -10.44 4.25
CA TRP A 89 11.34 -9.92 5.50
C TRP A 89 11.57 -11.01 6.54
N SER A 90 10.78 -12.10 6.56
CA SER A 90 11.02 -13.23 7.47
C SER A 90 12.37 -13.90 7.22
N TRP A 91 12.81 -13.97 5.96
CA TRP A 91 14.16 -14.47 5.61
C TRP A 91 15.27 -13.47 6.02
N ILE A 92 15.02 -12.18 5.89
CA ILE A 92 15.96 -11.14 6.34
C ILE A 92 16.16 -11.19 7.87
N TYR A 93 15.10 -11.53 8.61
CA TYR A 93 15.08 -11.66 10.07
C TYR A 93 15.52 -13.03 10.59
N ASP A 94 15.89 -13.97 9.73
CA ASP A 94 16.28 -15.30 10.17
C ASP A 94 17.43 -15.22 11.20
N PRO A 95 17.31 -15.90 12.37
CA PRO A 95 18.32 -15.82 13.42
C PRO A 95 19.69 -16.34 13.01
N ASN A 96 19.76 -17.34 12.13
CA ASN A 96 21.00 -18.03 11.75
C ASN A 96 21.64 -17.46 10.49
N SER A 97 20.84 -17.19 9.46
CA SER A 97 21.31 -16.81 8.12
C SER A 97 20.76 -15.46 7.65
N GLY A 98 20.01 -14.73 8.50
CA GLY A 98 19.40 -13.48 8.12
C GLY A 98 20.37 -12.34 7.90
N PHE A 99 20.05 -11.50 6.91
CA PHE A 99 20.88 -10.36 6.53
C PHE A 99 21.17 -9.40 7.69
N PHE A 100 20.22 -9.15 8.58
CA PHE A 100 20.42 -8.25 9.71
C PHE A 100 21.40 -8.81 10.74
N ASN A 101 21.38 -10.12 11.01
CA ASN A 101 22.33 -10.73 11.90
C ASN A 101 23.73 -10.79 11.28
N TYR A 102 23.83 -10.98 9.97
CA TYR A 102 25.08 -10.84 9.24
C TYR A 102 25.64 -9.40 9.38
N LEU A 103 24.78 -8.38 9.23
CA LEU A 103 25.21 -7.00 9.40
C LEU A 103 25.66 -6.70 10.85
N LEU A 104 24.93 -7.19 11.86
CA LEU A 104 25.34 -7.06 13.27
C LEU A 104 26.70 -7.71 13.52
N SER A 105 26.97 -8.88 12.93
CA SER A 105 28.23 -9.59 13.09
C SER A 105 29.43 -8.81 12.53
N LEU A 106 29.24 -8.00 11.48
CA LEU A 106 30.28 -7.11 10.95
C LEU A 106 30.69 -6.02 11.96
N PHE A 107 29.76 -5.62 12.84
CA PHE A 107 30.02 -4.65 13.92
C PHE A 107 30.40 -5.32 15.24
N GLY A 108 30.59 -6.65 15.25
CA GLY A 108 30.94 -7.41 16.46
C GLY A 108 29.81 -7.52 17.49
N LEU A 109 28.56 -7.25 17.06
CA LEU A 109 27.39 -7.35 17.93
C LEU A 109 26.81 -8.77 17.91
N PRO A 110 26.22 -9.22 19.05
CA PRO A 110 25.57 -10.53 19.08
C PRO A 110 24.34 -10.56 18.18
N GLY A 111 24.09 -11.68 17.52
CA GLY A 111 22.89 -11.88 16.73
C GLY A 111 21.63 -11.78 17.59
N LEU A 112 20.58 -11.21 17.03
CA LEU A 112 19.28 -11.02 17.68
C LEU A 112 18.26 -12.01 17.11
N ASN A 113 17.35 -12.47 17.98
CA ASN A 113 16.17 -13.18 17.53
C ASN A 113 15.04 -12.19 17.25
N TRP A 114 15.03 -11.65 16.02
CA TRP A 114 14.21 -10.53 15.60
C TRP A 114 12.70 -10.77 15.80
N THR A 115 12.21 -11.95 15.46
CA THR A 115 10.78 -12.30 15.52
C THR A 115 10.43 -13.19 16.73
N GLY A 116 11.40 -13.85 17.32
CA GLY A 116 11.20 -14.80 18.43
C GLY A 116 11.41 -14.22 19.82
N SER A 117 11.94 -13.00 19.98
CA SER A 117 12.10 -12.33 21.28
C SER A 117 10.97 -11.33 21.51
N LYS A 118 10.47 -11.22 22.77
CA LYS A 118 9.44 -10.24 23.14
C LYS A 118 9.88 -8.79 22.87
N ASP A 119 11.16 -8.50 23.08
CA ASP A 119 11.68 -7.14 23.01
C ASP A 119 11.87 -6.67 21.58
N THR A 120 12.16 -7.60 20.64
CA THR A 120 12.48 -7.28 19.25
C THR A 120 11.34 -7.54 18.28
N ALA A 121 10.39 -8.43 18.62
CA ALA A 121 9.34 -8.85 17.70
C ALA A 121 8.44 -7.67 17.23
N MET A 122 8.04 -6.79 18.16
CA MET A 122 7.24 -5.63 17.79
C MET A 122 8.05 -4.63 16.94
N LEU A 123 9.34 -4.44 17.28
CA LEU A 123 10.25 -3.59 16.48
C LEU A 123 10.37 -4.11 15.05
N SER A 124 10.49 -5.42 14.87
CA SER A 124 10.57 -6.06 13.54
C SER A 124 9.31 -5.80 12.72
N VAL A 125 8.13 -5.90 13.32
CA VAL A 125 6.85 -5.57 12.68
C VAL A 125 6.78 -4.09 12.31
N ILE A 126 7.24 -3.19 13.18
CA ILE A 126 7.27 -1.75 12.93
C ILE A 126 8.18 -1.41 11.76
N ILE A 127 9.39 -1.99 11.69
CA ILE A 127 10.35 -1.75 10.60
C ILE A 127 9.73 -2.10 9.25
N VAL A 128 9.09 -3.27 9.13
CA VAL A 128 8.42 -3.70 7.89
C VAL A 128 7.27 -2.78 7.52
N THR A 129 6.47 -2.38 8.51
CA THR A 129 5.33 -1.48 8.31
C THR A 129 5.79 -0.09 7.84
N VAL A 130 6.82 0.47 8.48
CA VAL A 130 7.41 1.76 8.08
C VAL A 130 8.01 1.67 6.68
N TRP A 131 8.80 0.64 6.40
CA TRP A 131 9.38 0.44 5.08
C TRP A 131 8.29 0.40 3.98
N LYS A 132 7.20 -0.29 4.24
CA LYS A 132 6.08 -0.39 3.31
C LYS A 132 5.35 0.95 3.13
N SER A 133 5.13 1.68 4.21
CA SER A 133 4.44 2.99 4.16
C SER A 133 5.30 4.08 3.51
N MET A 134 6.62 4.01 3.62
CA MET A 134 7.54 4.98 3.00
C MET A 134 7.32 5.11 1.49
N GLY A 135 7.16 3.99 0.76
CA GLY A 135 6.94 4.02 -0.68
C GLY A 135 5.68 4.79 -1.08
N TYR A 136 4.61 4.60 -0.32
CA TYR A 136 3.34 5.31 -0.54
C TYR A 136 3.45 6.80 -0.20
N THR A 137 3.96 7.11 0.97
CA THR A 137 4.13 8.48 1.48
C THR A 137 5.03 9.31 0.58
N MET A 138 6.10 8.71 0.07
CA MET A 138 7.06 9.37 -0.83
C MET A 138 6.40 9.89 -2.12
N VAL A 139 5.48 9.11 -2.71
CA VAL A 139 4.77 9.54 -3.93
C VAL A 139 3.94 10.79 -3.67
N PHE A 140 3.20 10.82 -2.55
CA PHE A 140 2.38 11.98 -2.20
C PHE A 140 3.21 13.21 -1.87
N TYR A 141 4.31 13.06 -1.13
CA TYR A 141 5.20 14.18 -0.87
C TYR A 141 5.86 14.72 -2.12
N LEU A 142 6.29 13.83 -3.04
CA LEU A 142 6.86 14.26 -4.31
C LEU A 142 5.88 15.12 -5.12
N GLU A 143 4.62 14.69 -5.15
CA GLU A 143 3.57 15.43 -5.84
C GLU A 143 3.22 16.75 -5.13
N ALA A 144 3.19 16.75 -3.80
CA ALA A 144 2.95 17.95 -3.01
C ALA A 144 4.06 19.00 -3.20
N ILE A 145 5.32 18.57 -3.20
CA ILE A 145 6.48 19.47 -3.41
C ILE A 145 6.46 20.07 -4.83
N ARG A 146 6.07 19.28 -5.85
CA ARG A 146 5.95 19.77 -7.22
C ARG A 146 4.88 20.84 -7.41
N LYS A 147 3.89 20.88 -6.56
CA LYS A 147 2.81 21.90 -6.58
C LYS A 147 3.20 23.20 -5.93
N VAL A 148 4.34 23.28 -5.24
CA VAL A 148 4.82 24.54 -4.66
C VAL A 148 5.25 25.46 -5.82
N PRO A 149 4.68 26.70 -5.92
CA PRO A 149 5.03 27.62 -6.98
C PRO A 149 6.50 28.01 -6.95
N ALA A 150 7.18 27.99 -8.09
CA ALA A 150 8.59 28.38 -8.21
C ALA A 150 8.81 29.82 -7.76
N SER A 151 7.83 30.70 -7.99
CA SER A 151 7.89 32.12 -7.57
C SER A 151 8.12 32.32 -6.07
N LEU A 152 7.62 31.41 -5.22
CA LEU A 152 7.87 31.48 -3.78
C LEU A 152 9.34 31.12 -3.44
N HIS A 153 9.91 30.17 -4.18
CA HIS A 153 11.32 29.83 -4.02
C HIS A 153 12.24 30.95 -4.53
N ASP A 154 11.86 31.61 -5.63
CA ASP A 154 12.62 32.72 -6.19
C ASP A 154 12.56 33.95 -5.28
N ALA A 155 11.40 34.28 -4.73
CA ALA A 155 11.24 35.32 -3.72
C ALA A 155 12.14 35.08 -2.50
N ALA A 156 12.12 33.86 -1.96
CA ALA A 156 12.98 33.49 -0.83
C ALA A 156 14.48 33.56 -1.15
N VAL A 157 14.88 33.34 -2.42
CA VAL A 157 16.26 33.56 -2.86
C VAL A 157 16.60 35.04 -2.87
N MET A 158 15.70 35.90 -3.33
CA MET A 158 15.91 37.36 -3.33
C MET A 158 16.03 37.91 -1.91
N ASP A 159 15.34 37.31 -0.93
CA ASP A 159 15.44 37.62 0.49
C ASP A 159 16.71 37.03 1.14
N GLY A 160 17.58 36.36 0.39
CA GLY A 160 18.85 35.79 0.90
C GLY A 160 18.67 34.48 1.67
N ALA A 161 17.51 33.83 1.62
CA ALA A 161 17.24 32.60 2.36
C ALA A 161 18.09 31.42 1.84
N GLY A 162 18.82 30.77 2.73
CA GLY A 162 19.54 29.51 2.47
C GLY A 162 18.60 28.34 2.19
N GLY A 163 19.14 27.23 1.68
CA GLY A 163 18.34 26.02 1.32
C GLY A 163 17.53 25.47 2.49
N PHE A 164 18.10 25.43 3.70
CA PHE A 164 17.42 24.96 4.91
C PHE A 164 16.28 25.91 5.33
N GLN A 165 16.50 27.22 5.24
CA GLN A 165 15.48 28.22 5.52
C GLN A 165 14.30 28.13 4.54
N LYS A 166 14.57 27.97 3.24
CA LYS A 166 13.53 27.75 2.21
C LYS A 166 12.71 26.50 2.51
N PHE A 167 13.34 25.41 2.93
CA PHE A 167 12.62 24.21 3.30
C PHE A 167 11.66 24.45 4.48
N TRP A 168 12.12 25.07 5.56
CA TRP A 168 11.33 25.27 6.77
C TRP A 168 10.24 26.32 6.65
N TYR A 169 10.52 27.45 5.95
CA TYR A 169 9.60 28.60 5.90
C TYR A 169 8.72 28.62 4.63
N VAL A 170 9.12 27.93 3.56
CA VAL A 170 8.35 27.90 2.31
C VAL A 170 7.80 26.51 2.04
N THR A 171 8.68 25.51 1.91
CA THR A 171 8.24 24.17 1.48
C THR A 171 7.37 23.48 2.51
N LEU A 172 7.82 23.42 3.76
CA LEU A 172 7.14 22.69 4.83
C LEU A 172 5.71 23.22 5.12
N PRO A 173 5.46 24.53 5.21
CA PRO A 173 4.09 25.05 5.36
C PRO A 173 3.19 24.73 4.16
N MET A 174 3.73 24.79 2.95
CA MET A 174 2.96 24.50 1.73
C MET A 174 2.56 23.03 1.61
N ILE A 175 3.37 22.10 2.09
CA ILE A 175 3.06 20.66 2.09
C ILE A 175 2.33 20.20 3.36
N ALA A 176 2.14 21.06 4.35
CA ALA A 176 1.47 20.73 5.61
C ALA A 176 0.09 20.07 5.43
N PRO A 177 -0.81 20.52 4.54
CA PRO A 177 -2.09 19.85 4.31
C PRO A 177 -1.93 18.39 3.85
N THR A 178 -0.94 18.12 3.00
CA THR A 178 -0.61 16.76 2.54
C THR A 178 -0.04 15.92 3.69
N THR A 179 0.77 16.51 4.55
CA THR A 179 1.33 15.85 5.74
C THR A 179 0.23 15.40 6.69
N PHE A 180 -0.75 16.27 6.98
CA PHE A 180 -1.89 15.91 7.84
C PHE A 180 -2.77 14.83 7.20
N PHE A 181 -3.04 14.92 5.91
CA PHE A 181 -3.76 13.88 5.19
C PHE A 181 -3.06 12.52 5.29
N LEU A 182 -1.74 12.49 5.06
CA LEU A 182 -0.94 11.27 5.15
C LEU A 182 -0.87 10.73 6.59
N LEU A 183 -0.83 11.59 7.59
CA LEU A 183 -0.86 11.20 8.99
C LEU A 183 -2.14 10.45 9.30
N ILE A 184 -3.30 10.98 8.95
CA ILE A 184 -4.61 10.32 9.15
C ILE A 184 -4.64 8.96 8.47
N ILE A 185 -4.25 8.89 7.19
CA ILE A 185 -4.26 7.62 6.43
C ILE A 185 -3.31 6.59 7.04
N ASN A 186 -2.10 7.01 7.45
CA ASN A 186 -1.14 6.09 8.06
C ASN A 186 -1.60 5.62 9.44
N THR A 187 -2.21 6.49 10.26
CA THR A 187 -2.79 6.11 11.56
C THR A 187 -3.87 5.04 11.38
N ILE A 188 -4.82 5.26 10.47
CA ILE A 188 -5.86 4.28 10.17
C ILE A 188 -5.24 2.96 9.69
N SER A 189 -4.29 3.01 8.76
CA SER A 189 -3.62 1.83 8.21
C SER A 189 -2.84 1.05 9.28
N THR A 190 -2.21 1.74 10.22
CA THR A 190 -1.47 1.11 11.32
C THR A 190 -2.40 0.41 12.32
N MET A 191 -3.57 1.00 12.61
CA MET A 191 -4.58 0.35 13.45
C MET A 191 -5.15 -0.92 12.81
N GLN A 192 -5.13 -0.98 11.48
CA GLN A 192 -5.58 -2.12 10.68
C GLN A 192 -4.44 -3.10 10.31
N ALA A 193 -3.30 -3.04 10.99
CA ALA A 193 -2.17 -3.93 10.75
C ALA A 193 -2.50 -5.36 11.19
N TYR A 194 -2.55 -6.29 10.23
CA TYR A 194 -2.81 -7.71 10.45
C TYR A 194 -1.82 -8.60 9.69
N ASP A 195 -1.69 -8.42 8.37
CA ASP A 195 -0.94 -9.31 7.48
C ASP A 195 0.51 -9.53 7.92
N GLN A 196 1.22 -8.46 8.21
CA GLN A 196 2.62 -8.52 8.65
C GLN A 196 2.78 -9.21 10.01
N ILE A 197 1.82 -9.01 10.92
CA ILE A 197 1.84 -9.65 12.24
C ILE A 197 1.59 -11.15 12.08
N GLN A 198 0.60 -11.52 11.26
CA GLN A 198 0.27 -12.91 11.01
C GLN A 198 1.44 -13.67 10.40
N VAL A 199 2.13 -13.09 9.42
CA VAL A 199 3.22 -13.75 8.69
C VAL A 199 4.52 -13.78 9.50
N LEU A 200 4.89 -12.66 10.16
CA LEU A 200 6.19 -12.54 10.83
C LEU A 200 6.22 -13.20 12.21
N THR A 201 5.15 -13.04 13.00
CA THR A 201 5.16 -13.39 14.42
C THR A 201 3.96 -14.23 14.87
N SER A 202 2.91 -14.33 14.05
CA SER A 202 1.64 -14.97 14.43
C SER A 202 1.12 -14.47 15.79
N GLY A 203 1.28 -13.15 16.06
CA GLY A 203 0.89 -12.52 17.32
C GLY A 203 1.83 -12.79 18.50
N GLY A 204 2.93 -13.55 18.29
CA GLY A 204 3.90 -13.95 19.32
C GLY A 204 5.13 -13.02 19.42
N PRO A 205 6.11 -13.38 20.26
CA PRO A 205 6.02 -14.36 21.35
C PRO A 205 5.16 -13.89 22.52
N ALA A 206 4.44 -14.80 23.12
CA ALA A 206 3.59 -14.56 24.30
C ALA A 206 2.59 -13.37 24.13
N GLY A 207 2.11 -13.13 22.91
CA GLY A 207 1.17 -12.05 22.62
C GLY A 207 1.78 -10.66 22.48
N ALA A 208 3.12 -10.53 22.42
CA ALA A 208 3.80 -9.23 22.38
C ALA A 208 3.47 -8.39 21.12
N THR A 209 3.07 -9.03 20.01
CA THR A 209 2.72 -8.35 18.76
C THR A 209 1.20 -8.38 18.46
N ARG A 210 0.37 -8.72 19.45
CA ARG A 210 -1.09 -8.71 19.26
C ARG A 210 -1.62 -7.28 19.18
N THR A 211 -2.06 -6.89 18.00
CA THR A 211 -2.89 -5.69 17.80
C THR A 211 -4.36 -5.98 18.04
N LEU A 212 -5.18 -4.92 18.13
CA LEU A 212 -6.63 -5.08 18.29
C LEU A 212 -7.23 -5.83 17.09
N LEU A 213 -6.80 -5.53 15.87
CA LEU A 213 -7.30 -6.22 14.68
C LEU A 213 -6.85 -7.69 14.66
N TYR A 214 -5.62 -7.98 15.09
CA TYR A 214 -5.15 -9.37 15.21
C TYR A 214 -5.98 -10.14 16.24
N TYR A 215 -6.29 -9.53 17.37
CA TYR A 215 -7.14 -10.13 18.40
C TYR A 215 -8.58 -10.36 17.89
N TYR A 216 -9.14 -9.39 17.16
CA TYR A 216 -10.43 -9.55 16.49
C TYR A 216 -10.44 -10.79 15.58
N TYR A 217 -9.43 -10.92 14.72
CA TYR A 217 -9.33 -12.06 13.79
C TYR A 217 -9.22 -13.39 14.51
N THR A 218 -8.45 -13.45 15.59
CA THR A 218 -8.28 -14.67 16.39
C THR A 218 -9.58 -15.08 17.05
N GLU A 219 -10.36 -14.15 17.61
CA GLU A 219 -11.65 -14.44 18.22
C GLU A 219 -12.74 -14.77 17.17
N ALA A 220 -12.74 -14.07 16.05
CA ALA A 220 -13.74 -14.25 14.98
C ALA A 220 -13.57 -15.59 14.25
N PHE A 221 -12.33 -15.89 13.82
CA PHE A 221 -12.04 -16.99 12.90
C PHE A 221 -11.28 -18.16 13.57
N GLY A 222 -10.54 -17.90 14.64
CA GLY A 222 -9.82 -18.94 15.38
C GLY A 222 -10.69 -19.60 16.45
N SER A 223 -11.36 -18.79 17.26
CA SER A 223 -12.19 -19.27 18.39
C SER A 223 -13.68 -19.30 18.05
N PHE A 224 -14.10 -18.78 16.91
CA PHE A 224 -15.50 -18.62 16.49
C PHE A 224 -16.40 -17.94 17.53
N ASN A 225 -15.79 -17.07 18.34
CA ASN A 225 -16.50 -16.32 19.39
C ASN A 225 -16.99 -14.98 18.82
N THR A 226 -18.12 -15.02 18.12
CA THR A 226 -18.70 -13.85 17.43
C THR A 226 -19.03 -12.71 18.38
N GLY A 227 -19.44 -13.00 19.62
CA GLY A 227 -19.77 -11.96 20.60
C GLY A 227 -18.56 -11.14 21.03
N LYS A 228 -17.42 -11.79 21.34
CA LYS A 228 -16.17 -11.09 21.65
C LYS A 228 -15.61 -10.38 20.42
N ALA A 229 -15.63 -11.02 19.27
CA ALA A 229 -15.16 -10.43 18.03
C ALA A 229 -15.93 -9.14 17.72
N SER A 230 -17.26 -9.14 17.81
CA SER A 230 -18.08 -7.94 17.59
C SER A 230 -17.74 -6.82 18.57
N ALA A 231 -17.52 -7.13 19.85
CA ALA A 231 -17.15 -6.14 20.85
C ALA A 231 -15.79 -5.50 20.52
N VAL A 232 -14.79 -6.31 20.13
CA VAL A 232 -13.45 -5.82 19.74
C VAL A 232 -13.52 -4.98 18.48
N ALA A 233 -14.35 -5.37 17.48
CA ALA A 233 -14.56 -4.60 16.26
C ALA A 233 -15.15 -3.21 16.57
N MET A 234 -16.15 -3.14 17.46
CA MET A 234 -16.74 -1.86 17.88
C MET A 234 -15.72 -0.95 18.57
N ILE A 235 -14.90 -1.52 19.44
CA ILE A 235 -13.82 -0.77 20.11
C ILE A 235 -12.81 -0.26 19.10
N LEU A 236 -12.39 -1.09 18.13
CA LEU A 236 -11.45 -0.70 17.09
C LEU A 236 -12.00 0.45 16.25
N VAL A 237 -13.25 0.37 15.82
CA VAL A 237 -13.92 1.45 15.07
C VAL A 237 -13.99 2.72 15.90
N ALA A 238 -14.41 2.63 17.17
CA ALA A 238 -14.52 3.78 18.04
C ALA A 238 -13.16 4.49 18.24
N ILE A 239 -12.09 3.73 18.48
CA ILE A 239 -10.73 4.28 18.62
C ILE A 239 -10.28 4.94 17.31
N THR A 240 -10.47 4.28 16.18
CA THR A 240 -10.06 4.81 14.87
C THR A 240 -10.79 6.11 14.53
N VAL A 241 -12.09 6.17 14.76
CA VAL A 241 -12.90 7.38 14.54
C VAL A 241 -12.46 8.50 15.49
N LEU A 242 -12.23 8.20 16.77
CA LEU A 242 -11.80 9.20 17.75
C LEU A 242 -10.44 9.79 17.36
N LEU A 243 -9.46 8.94 16.98
CA LEU A 243 -8.16 9.40 16.52
C LEU A 243 -8.27 10.26 15.27
N SER A 244 -9.07 9.85 14.28
CA SER A 244 -9.26 10.63 13.05
C SER A 244 -9.92 11.99 13.30
N ILE A 245 -10.86 12.07 14.24
CA ILE A 245 -11.47 13.36 14.64
C ILE A 245 -10.41 14.24 15.33
N LEU A 246 -9.63 13.67 16.24
CA LEU A 246 -8.58 14.40 16.96
C LEU A 246 -7.53 14.96 15.99
N GLU A 247 -7.02 14.13 15.07
CA GLU A 247 -6.06 14.53 14.04
C GLU A 247 -6.63 15.62 13.12
N SER A 248 -7.89 15.51 12.72
CA SER A 248 -8.56 16.52 11.87
C SER A 248 -8.79 17.83 12.61
N ALA A 249 -9.06 17.79 13.91
CA ALA A 249 -9.19 19.00 14.74
C ALA A 249 -7.85 19.73 14.86
N VAL A 250 -6.76 19.01 15.14
CA VAL A 250 -5.40 19.58 15.19
C VAL A 250 -4.98 20.15 13.83
N SER A 251 -5.30 19.47 12.73
CA SER A 251 -5.02 19.95 11.37
C SER A 251 -5.70 21.29 11.08
N ARG A 252 -6.97 21.43 11.47
CA ARG A 252 -7.73 22.69 11.25
C ARG A 252 -7.14 23.84 11.99
N THR A 253 -6.71 23.68 13.25
CA THR A 253 -6.08 24.74 14.03
C THR A 253 -4.76 25.19 13.43
N SER A 254 -3.90 24.27 13.02
CA SER A 254 -2.60 24.59 12.40
C SER A 254 -2.75 25.30 11.04
N ILE A 255 -3.74 24.95 10.23
CA ILE A 255 -4.01 25.60 8.94
C ILE A 255 -4.63 26.99 9.14
N ALA A 256 -5.48 27.17 10.16
CA ALA A 256 -6.11 28.46 10.46
C ALA A 256 -5.08 29.48 10.99
N GLU A 257 -4.14 29.04 11.83
CA GLU A 257 -3.07 29.88 12.37
C GLU A 257 -2.13 30.38 11.28
N ASN A 258 -1.78 29.52 10.33
CA ASN A 258 -0.94 29.90 9.19
C ASN A 258 -1.62 30.81 8.16
N LYS A 259 -2.96 31.00 8.25
CA LYS A 259 -3.72 31.92 7.39
C LYS A 259 -3.80 33.32 7.97
N ASN A 260 -3.51 33.48 9.26
CA ASN A 260 -3.57 34.74 10.00
C ASN A 260 -2.18 35.34 10.29
N ALA A 261 -1.10 34.62 9.93
CA ALA A 261 0.29 35.09 9.97
C ALA A 261 0.74 35.56 8.57
#